data_6fba6c3afc1fdd49d11ae23a36728a81
#
_entry.id   6fba6c3afc1fdd49d11ae23a36728a81
#
_cell.length_a   1.000
_cell.length_b   1.000
_cell.length_c   1.000
_cell.angle_alpha   90.00
_cell.angle_beta   90.00
_cell.angle_gamma   90.00
#
_symmetry.space_group_name_H-M   'P 1'
#
loop_
_entity.id
_entity.type
_entity.pdbx_description
1 polymer ?
#
loop_
_entity_poly.entity_id
_entity_poly.type
_entity_poly.pdbx_seq_one_letter_code
_entity_poly.pdbx_strand_id
1 'polypeptide(L)' 'SESITETENTDVSAQQLEFQQELIASGMTLEDAGALIEATGYTWRVGSIDGQEQVVTMDYRMDRLTLSTQDNIVIDATWG' A
#
# COMPACT_ATOMS: atom_id res chain seq x y z
N SER A 1 20.29 -15.33 -2.82
CA SER A 1 20.19 -14.87 -2.85
C SER A 1 19.90 -14.41 -3.19
N GLU A 2 20.01 -14.47 -3.40
CA GLU A 2 19.91 -13.97 -3.56
C GLU A 2 19.55 -13.23 -3.97
N SER A 3 19.65 -13.34 -4.26
CA SER A 3 19.42 -12.63 -4.61
C SER A 3 19.00 -11.98 -5.04
N ILE A 4 18.91 -11.97 -5.27
CA ILE A 4 18.55 -11.32 -5.67
C ILE A 4 18.33 -10.44 -5.90
N THR A 5 18.55 -10.45 -6.01
CA THR A 5 18.34 -9.62 -6.15
C THR A 5 17.77 -8.99 -6.60
N GLU A 6 17.69 -9.07 -6.95
CA GLU A 6 17.17 -8.45 -7.26
C GLU A 6 16.45 -7.71 -7.43
N THR A 7 15.96 -8.24 -7.71
CA THR A 7 15.24 -7.24 -7.92
C THR A 7 15.50 -6.03 -7.32
N GLU A 8 16.27 -5.82 -6.91
CA GLU A 8 16.64 -4.77 -6.27
C GLU A 8 16.60 -3.52 -6.90
N ASN A 9 16.43 -3.49 -8.09
CA ASN A 9 16.29 -2.26 -8.80
C ASN A 9 14.87 -1.77 -8.83
N THR A 10 14.04 -2.27 -7.96
CA THR A 10 12.69 -1.72 -7.82
C THR A 10 12.73 -0.52 -6.88
N ASP A 11 11.69 0.28 -6.91
CA ASP A 11 11.59 1.46 -6.07
C ASP A 11 11.20 1.15 -4.65
N VAL A 12 10.81 -0.09 -4.35
CA VAL A 12 10.38 -0.46 -3.01
C VAL A 12 11.28 -1.55 -2.48
N SER A 13 11.50 -1.53 -1.18
CA SER A 13 12.33 -2.52 -0.52
C SER A 13 11.54 -3.80 -0.26
N ALA A 14 12.27 -4.86 0.12
CA ALA A 14 11.61 -6.12 0.47
C ALA A 14 10.70 -5.93 1.68
N GLN A 15 11.10 -5.11 2.63
CA GLN A 15 10.27 -4.84 3.79
C GLN A 15 8.97 -4.16 3.40
N GLN A 16 9.01 -3.23 2.45
CA GLN A 16 7.82 -2.56 2.00
C GLN A 16 6.88 -3.52 1.28
N LEU A 17 7.43 -4.43 0.49
CA LEU A 17 6.60 -5.43 -0.18
C LEU A 17 5.94 -6.36 0.82
N GLU A 18 6.66 -6.79 1.84
CA GLU A 18 6.08 -7.64 2.87
C GLU A 18 4.96 -6.93 3.62
N PHE A 19 5.18 -5.66 3.94
CA PHE A 19 4.17 -4.88 4.63
C PHE A 19 2.91 -4.75 3.78
N GLN A 20 3.09 -4.47 2.49
CA GLN A 20 1.98 -4.36 1.56
C GLN A 20 1.18 -5.67 1.49
N GLN A 21 1.88 -6.79 1.39
CA GLN A 21 1.22 -8.08 1.28
C GLN A 21 0.46 -8.41 2.55
N GLU A 22 1.01 -8.09 3.71
CA GLU A 22 0.32 -8.34 4.97
C GLU A 22 -0.93 -7.48 5.10
N LEU A 23 -0.86 -6.23 4.65
CA LEU A 23 -2.03 -5.36 4.67
C LEU A 23 -3.17 -5.96 3.87
N ILE A 24 -2.87 -6.43 2.66
CA ILE A 24 -3.89 -7.00 1.79
C ILE A 24 -4.44 -8.29 2.39
N ALA A 25 -3.55 -9.14 2.89
CA ALA A 25 -3.94 -10.45 3.38
C ALA A 25 -4.76 -10.39 4.66
N SER A 26 -4.53 -9.37 5.49
CA SER A 26 -5.20 -9.28 6.79
C SER A 26 -6.64 -8.82 6.68
N GLY A 27 -7.01 -8.20 5.57
CA GLY A 27 -8.40 -7.76 5.36
C GLY A 27 -8.86 -6.74 6.39
N MET A 28 -7.99 -5.83 6.78
CA MET A 28 -8.34 -4.85 7.80
C MET A 28 -9.14 -3.70 7.20
N THR A 29 -9.81 -2.94 8.07
CA THR A 29 -10.55 -1.78 7.64
C THR A 29 -9.60 -0.68 7.22
N LEU A 30 -10.14 0.30 6.48
CA LEU A 30 -9.35 1.43 6.04
C LEU A 30 -8.75 2.18 7.23
N GLU A 31 -9.53 2.34 8.29
CA GLU A 31 -9.04 3.04 9.48
C GLU A 31 -7.88 2.30 10.12
N ASP A 32 -8.02 0.98 10.28
CA ASP A 32 -6.96 0.18 10.88
C ASP A 32 -5.72 0.17 10.00
N ALA A 33 -5.91 0.05 8.70
CA ALA A 33 -4.79 0.07 7.77
C ALA A 33 -4.05 1.40 7.81
N GLY A 34 -4.80 2.51 7.83
CA GLY A 34 -4.18 3.83 7.90
C GLY A 34 -3.37 4.00 9.16
N ALA A 35 -3.91 3.57 10.30
CA ALA A 35 -3.19 3.67 11.57
C ALA A 35 -1.91 2.86 11.54
N LEU A 36 -1.98 1.66 10.99
CA LEU A 36 -0.80 0.79 10.91
C LEU A 36 0.26 1.40 9.99
N ILE A 37 -0.16 1.93 8.85
CA ILE A 37 0.76 2.55 7.90
C ILE A 37 1.47 3.72 8.54
N GLU A 38 0.72 4.56 9.24
CA GLU A 38 1.31 5.73 9.89
C GLU A 38 2.26 5.32 11.02
N ALA A 39 1.91 4.26 11.72
CA ALA A 39 2.76 3.76 12.81
C ALA A 39 4.11 3.26 12.29
N THR A 40 4.16 2.79 11.04
CA THR A 40 5.43 2.36 10.45
C THR A 40 6.19 3.49 9.79
N GLY A 41 5.62 4.69 9.75
CA GLY A 41 6.33 5.85 9.19
C GLY A 41 6.03 6.12 7.73
N TYR A 42 5.07 5.41 7.15
CA TYR A 42 4.67 5.63 5.76
C TYR A 42 3.45 6.53 5.71
N THR A 43 3.11 6.96 4.50
CA THR A 43 1.88 7.71 4.27
C THR A 43 0.94 6.86 3.41
N TRP A 44 -0.30 7.30 3.27
CA TRP A 44 -1.27 6.54 2.50
C TRP A 44 -2.34 7.47 1.94
N ARG A 45 -3.01 6.97 0.90
CA ARG A 45 -4.16 7.65 0.33
C ARG A 45 -5.08 6.57 -0.24
N VAL A 46 -6.34 6.96 -0.52
CA VAL A 46 -7.32 6.04 -1.07
C VAL A 46 -7.40 6.26 -2.57
N GLY A 47 -7.15 5.22 -3.34
CA GLY A 47 -7.19 5.28 -4.80
C GLY A 47 -8.52 4.84 -5.37
N SER A 48 -9.25 3.95 -4.68
CA SER A 48 -10.58 3.56 -5.13
C SER A 48 -11.40 3.11 -3.93
N ILE A 49 -12.71 3.32 -4.03
CA ILE A 49 -13.67 2.93 -3.00
C ILE A 49 -14.80 2.20 -3.70
N ASP A 50 -15.02 0.93 -3.35
CA ASP A 50 -16.11 0.12 -3.90
C ASP A 50 -16.09 0.12 -5.44
N GLY A 51 -14.90 0.04 -6.00
CA GLY A 51 -14.73 0.00 -7.44
C GLY A 51 -14.74 1.34 -8.14
N GLN A 52 -14.91 2.43 -7.39
CA GLN A 52 -14.90 3.77 -7.96
C GLN A 52 -13.56 4.44 -7.70
N GLU A 53 -12.91 4.87 -8.76
CA GLU A 53 -11.62 5.53 -8.62
C GLU A 53 -11.79 6.92 -8.05
N GLN A 54 -10.90 7.25 -7.13
CA GLN A 54 -10.89 8.55 -6.51
C GLN A 54 -9.90 9.46 -7.21
N VAL A 55 -10.10 10.77 -7.08
CA VAL A 55 -9.15 11.73 -7.64
C VAL A 55 -7.89 11.70 -6.81
N VAL A 56 -6.77 11.40 -7.47
CA VAL A 56 -5.47 11.36 -6.81
C VAL A 56 -4.50 12.17 -7.65
N THR A 57 -3.42 12.62 -6.99
CA THR A 57 -2.40 13.36 -7.69
C THR A 57 -1.55 12.41 -8.53
N MET A 58 -0.90 12.97 -9.55
CA MET A 58 -0.10 12.18 -10.46
C MET A 58 1.33 11.96 -9.98
N ASP A 59 1.68 12.55 -8.85
CA ASP A 59 3.03 12.39 -8.33
C ASP A 59 3.24 10.99 -7.77
N TYR A 60 4.47 10.51 -7.89
CA TYR A 60 4.85 9.19 -7.39
C TYR A 60 5.65 9.34 -6.11
N ARG A 61 5.33 8.54 -5.09
CA ARG A 61 6.07 8.57 -3.83
C ARG A 61 6.34 7.14 -3.39
N MET A 62 7.61 6.84 -3.07
CA MET A 62 8.02 5.51 -2.66
C MET A 62 7.54 5.17 -1.25
N ASP A 63 7.20 6.18 -0.46
CA ASP A 63 6.79 5.97 0.93
C ASP A 63 5.28 6.09 1.12
N ARG A 64 4.51 6.08 0.05
CA ARG A 64 3.07 6.25 0.13
C ARG A 64 2.36 5.05 -0.47
N LEU A 65 1.38 4.53 0.26
CA LEU A 65 0.52 3.45 -0.21
C LEU A 65 -0.79 4.03 -0.73
N THR A 66 -1.18 3.59 -1.92
CA THR A 66 -2.49 3.90 -2.49
C THR A 66 -3.36 2.68 -2.28
N LEU A 67 -4.43 2.85 -1.51
CA LEU A 67 -5.27 1.76 -1.06
C LEU A 67 -6.54 1.69 -1.88
N SER A 68 -6.99 0.47 -2.13
CA SER A 68 -8.30 0.21 -2.72
C SER A 68 -9.15 -0.50 -1.67
N THR A 69 -10.38 -0.01 -1.49
CA THR A 69 -11.25 -0.57 -0.46
C THR A 69 -12.56 -1.03 -1.06
N GLN A 70 -13.18 -1.99 -0.39
CA GLN A 70 -14.53 -2.43 -0.70
C GLN A 70 -15.21 -2.72 0.63
N ASP A 71 -16.37 -2.11 0.85
CA ASP A 71 -17.09 -2.20 2.13
C ASP A 71 -16.19 -1.81 3.29
N ASN A 72 -15.38 -0.77 3.08
CA ASN A 72 -14.45 -0.24 4.08
C ASN A 72 -13.32 -1.20 4.45
N ILE A 73 -13.11 -2.24 3.65
CA ILE A 73 -12.03 -3.20 3.85
C ILE A 73 -10.99 -2.99 2.76
N VAL A 74 -9.72 -2.96 3.17
CA VAL A 74 -8.62 -2.81 2.20
C VAL A 74 -8.46 -4.11 1.45
N ILE A 75 -8.67 -4.05 0.12
CA ILE A 75 -8.56 -5.23 -0.72
C ILE A 75 -7.32 -5.20 -1.58
N ASP A 76 -6.70 -4.05 -1.73
CA ASP A 76 -5.49 -3.93 -2.52
C ASP A 76 -4.70 -2.72 -2.04
N ALA A 77 -3.41 -2.73 -2.31
CA ALA A 77 -2.52 -1.64 -1.94
C ALA A 77 -1.35 -1.62 -2.90
N THR A 78 -0.98 -0.43 -3.35
CA THR A 78 0.17 -0.27 -4.22
C THR A 78 1.00 0.91 -3.74
N TRP A 79 2.32 0.84 -3.96
CA TRP A 79 3.22 1.92 -3.63
C TRP A 79 3.22 2.96 -4.73
N GLY A 80 3.14 4.22 -4.34
CA GLY A 80 3.17 5.30 -5.31
C GLY A 80 2.13 6.36 -5.17
#